data_217c88627ea8d78ed3fe0f3b6b81bad5
#
_entry.id   217c88627ea8d78ed3fe0f3b6b81bad5
#
_cell.length_a   1.000
_cell.length_b   1.000
_cell.length_c   1.000
_cell.angle_alpha   90.00
_cell.angle_beta   90.00
_cell.angle_gamma   90.00
#
_symmetry.space_group_name_H-M   'P 1'
#
loop_
_entity.id
_entity.type
_entity.pdbx_description
1 polymer ?
#
loop_
_entity_poly.entity_id
_entity_poly.type
_entity_poly.pdbx_seq_one_letter_code
_entity_poly.pdbx_strand_id
1 'polypeptide(L)'
;MWKKAAAAAMTATILATSATVLQAAAPPDGYTNAQDTVEAYGGAYSNWMTKWNSTISKDREQISLSPGSDNSSVNFAWYTKKSAGVQKLKIAENKRLTNAKVYEAEQTKAVTDKDETEYVSNKVIATDLKANTIYYYSYQKDGQWTAQEKYTTDNGSKFSFIFVGDPQIGSSNELKGAATEEFYNAQSAAVANDAFNWNTTLNQAMEKTGNKASFVLSSGDQI
;
A
#
# COMPACT_ATOMS: atom_id res chain seq x y z
N MET A 1 -6.72 -22.63 14.70
CA MET A 1 -7.18 -21.42 15.39
C MET A 1 -7.23 -20.19 14.46
N TRP A 2 -6.37 -20.04 13.48
CA TRP A 2 -6.24 -18.90 12.56
C TRP A 2 -7.41 -18.73 11.59
N LYS A 3 -7.90 -19.82 10.99
CA LYS A 3 -9.05 -19.76 10.05
C LYS A 3 -10.34 -19.27 10.73
N LYS A 4 -10.48 -19.49 12.04
CA LYS A 4 -11.67 -19.02 12.77
C LYS A 4 -11.58 -17.54 13.14
N ALA A 5 -10.39 -16.99 13.34
CA ALA A 5 -10.22 -15.57 13.67
C ALA A 5 -10.36 -14.67 12.43
N ALA A 6 -9.80 -15.08 11.29
CA ALA A 6 -9.98 -14.37 10.02
C ALA A 6 -11.44 -14.43 9.54
N ALA A 7 -12.07 -15.60 9.64
CA ALA A 7 -13.50 -15.76 9.33
C ALA A 7 -14.40 -14.96 10.29
N ALA A 8 -14.04 -14.86 11.57
CA ALA A 8 -14.80 -14.10 12.54
C ALA A 8 -14.66 -12.58 12.33
N ALA A 9 -13.50 -12.10 11.90
CA ALA A 9 -13.31 -10.68 11.57
C ALA A 9 -14.08 -10.28 10.30
N MET A 10 -14.02 -11.10 9.26
CA MET A 10 -14.84 -10.90 8.06
C MET A 10 -16.34 -11.03 8.35
N THR A 11 -16.72 -12.01 9.17
CA THR A 11 -18.13 -12.24 9.52
C THR A 11 -18.67 -11.12 10.41
N ALA A 12 -17.87 -10.56 11.31
CA ALA A 12 -18.30 -9.41 12.11
C ALA A 12 -18.46 -8.13 11.29
N THR A 13 -17.58 -7.91 10.29
CA THR A 13 -17.69 -6.78 9.39
C THR A 13 -18.91 -6.93 8.47
N ILE A 14 -19.14 -8.12 7.95
CA ILE A 14 -20.34 -8.43 7.13
C ILE A 14 -21.63 -8.35 7.96
N LEU A 15 -21.61 -8.77 9.23
CA LEU A 15 -22.79 -8.70 10.10
C LEU A 15 -23.10 -7.27 10.57
N ALA A 16 -22.09 -6.42 10.77
CA ALA A 16 -22.31 -5.01 11.06
C ALA A 16 -22.85 -4.24 9.84
N THR A 17 -22.45 -4.66 8.63
CA THR A 17 -22.94 -4.09 7.37
C THR A 17 -24.29 -4.68 6.94
N SER A 18 -24.63 -5.90 7.37
CA SER A 18 -25.83 -6.59 6.90
C SER A 18 -27.14 -5.97 7.38
N ALA A 19 -27.14 -5.18 8.42
CA ALA A 19 -28.35 -4.50 8.88
C ALA A 19 -28.72 -3.26 8.06
N THR A 20 -27.73 -2.64 7.42
CA THR A 20 -27.92 -1.43 6.59
C THR A 20 -27.83 -1.71 5.08
N VAL A 21 -27.08 -2.74 4.70
CA VAL A 21 -26.89 -3.14 3.28
C VAL A 21 -28.15 -3.79 2.68
N LEU A 22 -29.09 -4.25 3.49
CA LEU A 22 -30.34 -4.85 2.99
C LEU A 22 -31.27 -3.86 2.26
N GLN A 23 -30.94 -2.58 2.16
CA GLN A 23 -31.76 -1.57 1.48
C GLN A 23 -31.12 -0.96 0.24
N ALA A 24 -29.81 -1.11 0.04
CA ALA A 24 -29.21 -0.73 -1.22
C ALA A 24 -29.36 -1.89 -2.21
N ALA A 25 -30.15 -1.71 -3.25
CA ALA A 25 -30.17 -2.65 -4.36
C ALA A 25 -28.73 -2.79 -4.86
N ALA A 26 -28.20 -4.01 -4.89
CA ALA A 26 -26.93 -4.25 -5.56
C ALA A 26 -27.02 -3.65 -6.96
N PRO A 27 -25.98 -2.94 -7.43
CA PRO A 27 -25.93 -2.49 -8.82
C PRO A 27 -26.26 -3.66 -9.75
N PRO A 28 -26.90 -3.44 -10.90
CA PRO A 28 -27.31 -4.51 -11.80
C PRO A 28 -26.17 -5.41 -12.26
N ASP A 29 -24.93 -4.97 -12.10
CA ASP A 29 -23.70 -5.66 -12.43
C ASP A 29 -23.05 -6.43 -11.26
N GLY A 30 -23.73 -6.51 -10.10
CA GLY A 30 -23.20 -7.16 -8.89
C GLY A 30 -22.15 -6.35 -8.16
N TYR A 31 -21.79 -5.18 -8.65
CA TYR A 31 -20.79 -4.31 -8.06
C TYR A 31 -21.22 -3.76 -6.71
N THR A 32 -20.51 -4.11 -5.66
CA THR A 32 -20.74 -3.55 -4.32
C THR A 32 -20.09 -2.18 -4.24
N ASN A 33 -20.87 -1.12 -4.34
CA ASN A 33 -20.36 0.23 -4.20
C ASN A 33 -19.89 0.45 -2.76
N ALA A 34 -18.61 0.81 -2.57
CA ALA A 34 -18.09 1.16 -1.27
C ALA A 34 -18.81 2.35 -0.62
N GLN A 35 -19.51 3.14 -1.42
CA GLN A 35 -20.38 4.21 -0.94
C GLN A 35 -21.51 3.67 -0.07
N ASP A 36 -21.99 2.46 -0.35
CA ASP A 36 -23.04 1.81 0.45
C ASP A 36 -22.52 1.34 1.82
N THR A 37 -21.21 1.24 1.96
CA THR A 37 -20.52 0.92 3.23
C THR A 37 -20.08 2.16 4.00
N VAL A 38 -20.18 3.36 3.41
CA VAL A 38 -19.76 4.64 4.03
C VAL A 38 -20.47 4.90 5.34
N GLU A 39 -21.77 4.64 5.40
CA GLU A 39 -22.55 4.83 6.63
C GLU A 39 -22.05 3.88 7.73
N ALA A 40 -21.73 2.63 7.38
CA ALA A 40 -21.19 1.65 8.31
C ALA A 40 -19.80 2.02 8.85
N TYR A 41 -19.01 2.75 8.06
CA TYR A 41 -17.65 3.18 8.43
C TYR A 41 -17.57 4.64 8.91
N GLY A 42 -18.70 5.27 9.22
CA GLY A 42 -18.72 6.62 9.80
C GLY A 42 -18.06 7.68 8.94
N GLY A 43 -18.24 7.61 7.63
CA GLY A 43 -17.65 8.57 6.68
C GLY A 43 -16.19 8.27 6.31
N ALA A 44 -15.63 7.14 6.72
CA ALA A 44 -14.25 6.75 6.39
C ALA A 44 -14.01 6.67 4.88
N TYR A 45 -15.00 6.21 4.12
CA TYR A 45 -14.90 6.17 2.65
C TYR A 45 -14.80 7.57 2.04
N SER A 46 -15.60 8.53 2.49
CA SER A 46 -15.51 9.92 2.01
C SER A 46 -14.14 10.54 2.26
N ASN A 47 -13.57 10.27 3.45
CA ASN A 47 -12.22 10.70 3.79
C ASN A 47 -11.17 10.00 2.92
N TRP A 48 -11.35 8.71 2.66
CA TRP A 48 -10.51 7.95 1.73
C TRP A 48 -10.57 8.54 0.33
N MET A 49 -11.76 8.77 -0.23
CA MET A 49 -11.92 9.30 -1.57
C MET A 49 -11.31 10.70 -1.72
N THR A 50 -11.39 11.54 -0.70
CA THR A 50 -10.70 12.83 -0.68
C THR A 50 -9.19 12.64 -0.82
N LYS A 51 -8.60 11.74 -0.04
CA LYS A 51 -7.18 11.41 -0.08
C LYS A 51 -6.79 10.69 -1.37
N TRP A 52 -7.63 9.75 -1.84
CA TRP A 52 -7.45 9.05 -3.10
C TRP A 52 -7.33 10.01 -4.26
N ASN A 53 -8.30 10.90 -4.43
CA ASN A 53 -8.35 11.83 -5.54
C ASN A 53 -7.27 12.92 -5.48
N SER A 54 -6.90 13.35 -4.28
CA SER A 54 -5.90 14.41 -4.10
C SER A 54 -4.47 13.91 -4.22
N THR A 55 -4.19 12.68 -3.75
CA THR A 55 -2.82 12.21 -3.55
C THR A 55 -2.60 10.79 -4.07
N ILE A 56 -3.32 9.77 -3.57
CA ILE A 56 -2.93 8.37 -3.74
C ILE A 56 -2.95 7.95 -5.21
N SER A 57 -4.04 8.24 -5.92
CA SER A 57 -4.20 7.84 -7.33
C SER A 57 -3.21 8.52 -8.28
N LYS A 58 -2.56 9.57 -7.83
CA LYS A 58 -1.62 10.39 -8.62
C LYS A 58 -0.16 10.12 -8.27
N ASP A 59 0.10 9.58 -7.09
CA ASP A 59 1.47 9.35 -6.62
C ASP A 59 1.98 7.98 -7.10
N ARG A 60 2.74 7.99 -8.19
CA ARG A 60 3.42 6.81 -8.71
C ARG A 60 4.79 6.58 -8.06
N GLU A 61 5.20 7.47 -7.17
CA GLU A 61 6.55 7.52 -6.60
C GLU A 61 6.58 7.08 -5.13
N GLN A 62 5.56 6.34 -4.70
CA GLN A 62 5.51 5.79 -3.34
C GLN A 62 6.62 4.77 -3.13
N ILE A 63 7.24 4.82 -1.96
CA ILE A 63 8.27 3.86 -1.59
C ILE A 63 7.66 2.59 -1.01
N SER A 64 8.20 1.45 -1.40
CA SER A 64 7.95 0.16 -0.80
C SER A 64 9.18 -0.33 -0.06
N LEU A 65 8.96 -1.02 1.06
CA LEU A 65 9.99 -1.69 1.82
C LEU A 65 9.74 -3.20 1.80
N SER A 66 10.81 -3.97 1.68
CA SER A 66 10.74 -5.42 1.83
C SER A 66 11.90 -5.92 2.68
N PRO A 67 11.76 -7.07 3.34
CA PRO A 67 12.86 -7.69 4.08
C PRO A 67 14.10 -7.82 3.20
N GLY A 68 15.27 -7.57 3.79
CA GLY A 68 16.55 -7.83 3.15
C GLY A 68 16.95 -9.31 3.21
N SER A 69 18.22 -9.59 2.97
CA SER A 69 18.76 -10.95 3.05
C SER A 69 18.80 -11.51 4.47
N ASP A 70 18.77 -10.64 5.44
CA ASP A 70 18.77 -10.94 6.87
C ASP A 70 18.14 -9.79 7.67
N ASN A 71 18.05 -9.95 8.99
CA ASN A 71 17.45 -8.98 9.91
C ASN A 71 18.26 -7.69 10.11
N SER A 72 19.47 -7.60 9.55
CA SER A 72 20.28 -6.37 9.55
C SER A 72 20.16 -5.58 8.26
N SER A 73 19.26 -5.96 7.36
CA SER A 73 19.10 -5.32 6.07
C SER A 73 17.63 -5.10 5.71
N VAL A 74 17.37 -4.07 4.92
CA VAL A 74 16.06 -3.74 4.36
C VAL A 74 16.20 -3.22 2.95
N ASN A 75 15.33 -3.67 2.06
CA ASN A 75 15.26 -3.23 0.68
C ASN A 75 14.25 -2.09 0.56
N PHE A 76 14.62 -1.05 -0.15
CA PHE A 76 13.77 0.06 -0.53
C PHE A 76 13.61 0.08 -2.05
N ALA A 77 12.41 0.30 -2.54
CA ALA A 77 12.14 0.47 -3.95
C ALA A 77 11.08 1.54 -4.19
N TRP A 78 11.29 2.43 -5.15
CA TRP A 78 10.35 3.46 -5.57
C TRP A 78 10.57 3.84 -7.02
N TYR A 79 9.56 4.38 -7.64
CA TYR A 79 9.67 4.90 -8.99
C TYR A 79 9.93 6.41 -8.96
N THR A 80 10.67 6.90 -9.94
CA THR A 80 10.75 8.33 -10.27
C THR A 80 10.81 8.50 -11.77
N LYS A 81 10.53 9.71 -12.25
CA LYS A 81 10.72 10.01 -13.66
C LYS A 81 12.17 9.77 -14.04
N LYS A 82 12.39 9.15 -15.19
CA LYS A 82 13.73 8.88 -15.72
C LYS A 82 14.56 10.18 -15.88
N SER A 83 13.90 11.28 -16.24
CA SER A 83 14.53 12.60 -16.36
C SER A 83 15.10 13.16 -15.07
N ALA A 84 14.66 12.66 -13.90
CA ALA A 84 15.15 13.09 -12.60
C ALA A 84 16.57 12.60 -12.25
N GLY A 85 17.12 11.67 -13.04
CA GLY A 85 18.44 11.09 -12.80
C GLY A 85 18.50 10.17 -11.58
N VAL A 86 19.71 9.85 -11.13
CA VAL A 86 19.93 8.94 -9.99
C VAL A 86 19.45 9.58 -8.70
N GLN A 87 18.61 8.86 -7.99
CA GLN A 87 18.02 9.29 -6.72
C GLN A 87 18.81 8.72 -5.53
N LYS A 88 18.57 9.28 -4.36
CA LYS A 88 19.26 8.89 -3.13
C LYS A 88 18.27 8.59 -2.01
N LEU A 89 18.72 7.73 -1.09
CA LEU A 89 18.04 7.45 0.18
C LEU A 89 19.03 7.73 1.31
N LYS A 90 18.55 8.31 2.39
CA LYS A 90 19.32 8.49 3.64
C LYS A 90 18.56 7.86 4.80
N ILE A 91 19.31 7.26 5.73
CA ILE A 91 18.78 6.58 6.92
C ILE A 91 19.65 6.84 8.13
N ALA A 92 19.03 7.04 9.30
CA ALA A 92 19.70 7.28 10.57
C ALA A 92 18.86 6.81 11.75
N GLU A 93 19.49 6.61 12.91
CA GLU A 93 18.81 6.26 14.17
C GLU A 93 18.10 7.47 14.82
N ASN A 94 18.20 8.65 14.25
CA ASN A 94 17.58 9.86 14.78
C ASN A 94 16.68 10.55 13.75
N LYS A 95 15.57 11.12 14.26
CA LYS A 95 14.54 11.77 13.44
C LYS A 95 15.06 12.95 12.61
N ARG A 96 16.13 13.62 13.05
CA ARG A 96 16.72 14.75 12.30
C ARG A 96 17.58 14.31 11.13
N LEU A 97 17.81 13.00 10.99
CA LEU A 97 18.69 12.42 9.98
C LEU A 97 20.12 12.99 10.04
N THR A 98 20.56 13.36 11.25
CA THR A 98 21.93 13.84 11.49
C THR A 98 22.89 12.67 11.35
N ASN A 99 23.98 12.85 10.61
CA ASN A 99 24.97 11.81 10.29
C ASN A 99 24.33 10.57 9.62
N ALA A 100 23.28 10.78 8.81
CA ALA A 100 22.64 9.71 8.09
C ALA A 100 23.59 9.03 7.10
N LYS A 101 23.50 7.70 7.02
CA LYS A 101 24.11 6.95 5.92
C LYS A 101 23.31 7.24 4.66
N VAL A 102 24.00 7.66 3.60
CA VAL A 102 23.38 8.01 2.32
C VAL A 102 23.72 6.94 1.30
N TYR A 103 22.75 6.49 0.56
CA TYR A 103 22.87 5.52 -0.52
C TYR A 103 22.44 6.17 -1.84
N GLU A 104 23.17 5.89 -2.90
CA GLU A 104 22.70 6.12 -4.26
C GLU A 104 21.88 4.92 -4.72
N ALA A 105 20.76 5.18 -5.35
CA ALA A 105 19.88 4.12 -5.82
C ALA A 105 20.44 3.47 -7.09
N GLU A 106 20.39 2.15 -7.14
CA GLU A 106 20.51 1.41 -8.37
C GLU A 106 19.22 1.60 -9.18
N GLN A 107 19.37 2.01 -10.43
CA GLN A 107 18.23 2.18 -11.35
C GLN A 107 18.08 0.98 -12.26
N THR A 108 16.85 0.52 -12.41
CA THR A 108 16.51 -0.59 -13.29
C THR A 108 15.67 -0.11 -14.47
N LYS A 109 15.28 -1.06 -15.32
CA LYS A 109 14.53 -0.83 -16.55
C LYS A 109 13.43 0.21 -16.39
N ALA A 110 13.38 1.16 -17.31
CA ALA A 110 12.32 2.13 -17.43
C ALA A 110 10.99 1.47 -17.84
N VAL A 111 9.90 2.00 -17.33
CA VAL A 111 8.53 1.72 -17.77
C VAL A 111 7.89 3.03 -18.23
N THR A 112 7.03 2.95 -19.24
CA THR A 112 6.33 4.12 -19.76
C THR A 112 4.87 4.05 -19.32
N ASP A 113 4.35 5.14 -18.78
CA ASP A 113 2.94 5.22 -18.41
C ASP A 113 2.06 5.60 -19.63
N LYS A 114 0.76 5.66 -19.41
CA LYS A 114 -0.21 6.01 -20.46
C LYS A 114 -0.03 7.43 -21.03
N ASP A 115 0.65 8.31 -20.29
CA ASP A 115 0.91 9.69 -20.68
C ASP A 115 2.31 9.86 -21.30
N GLU A 116 2.91 8.75 -21.76
CA GLU A 116 4.24 8.65 -22.38
C GLU A 116 5.39 9.09 -21.45
N THR A 117 5.15 9.19 -20.15
CA THR A 117 6.19 9.51 -19.17
C THR A 117 6.98 8.25 -18.82
N GLU A 118 8.29 8.31 -19.00
CA GLU A 118 9.20 7.23 -18.60
C GLU A 118 9.53 7.33 -17.10
N TYR A 119 9.34 6.20 -16.40
CA TYR A 119 9.72 6.02 -15.00
C TYR A 119 10.80 4.94 -14.88
N VAL A 120 11.70 5.10 -13.93
CA VAL A 120 12.69 4.10 -13.54
C VAL A 120 12.44 3.64 -12.11
N SER A 121 12.68 2.37 -11.85
CA SER A 121 12.69 1.86 -10.48
C SER A 121 14.04 2.15 -9.84
N ASN A 122 14.02 2.83 -8.71
CA ASN A 122 15.17 3.09 -7.86
C ASN A 122 15.19 2.01 -6.77
N LYS A 123 16.34 1.40 -6.51
CA LYS A 123 16.52 0.37 -5.48
C LYS A 123 17.68 0.71 -4.58
N VAL A 124 17.49 0.55 -3.29
CA VAL A 124 18.53 0.68 -2.26
C VAL A 124 18.43 -0.49 -1.30
N ILE A 125 19.56 -1.08 -0.96
CA ILE A 125 19.66 -2.05 0.13
C ILE A 125 20.40 -1.35 1.26
N ALA A 126 19.69 -1.07 2.35
CA ALA A 126 20.33 -0.58 3.57
C ALA A 126 20.79 -1.76 4.41
N THR A 127 22.06 -1.79 4.78
CA THR A 127 22.72 -2.86 5.53
C THR A 127 23.29 -2.37 6.86
N ASP A 128 23.71 -3.30 7.69
CA ASP A 128 24.32 -3.05 8.99
C ASP A 128 23.38 -2.38 9.99
N LEU A 129 22.09 -2.68 9.86
CA LEU A 129 21.08 -2.19 10.77
C LEU A 129 21.15 -2.97 12.10
N LYS A 130 21.03 -2.25 13.20
CA LYS A 130 20.99 -2.85 14.54
C LYS A 130 19.60 -3.42 14.82
N ALA A 131 19.51 -4.54 15.50
CA ALA A 131 18.25 -5.11 15.95
C ALA A 131 17.54 -4.19 16.98
N ASN A 132 16.21 -4.31 17.09
CA ASN A 132 15.36 -3.54 18.01
C ASN A 132 15.58 -2.01 17.94
N THR A 133 15.88 -1.48 16.78
CA THR A 133 16.29 -0.10 16.62
C THR A 133 15.30 0.65 15.73
N ILE A 134 14.95 1.85 16.15
CA ILE A 134 14.14 2.76 15.34
C ILE A 134 15.08 3.53 14.41
N TYR A 135 14.80 3.41 13.13
CA TYR A 135 15.42 4.18 12.07
C TYR A 135 14.44 5.19 11.48
N TYR A 136 14.97 6.29 11.01
CA TYR A 136 14.28 7.26 10.19
C TYR A 136 14.95 7.32 8.84
N TYR A 137 14.17 7.38 7.78
CA TYR A 137 14.68 7.48 6.43
C TYR A 137 13.96 8.56 5.64
N SER A 138 14.60 9.05 4.61
CA SER A 138 14.06 9.95 3.61
C SER A 138 14.66 9.58 2.28
N TYR A 139 13.90 9.68 1.23
CA TYR A 139 14.33 9.35 -0.12
C TYR A 139 14.05 10.51 -1.06
N GLN A 140 14.66 10.53 -2.21
CA GLN A 140 14.43 11.57 -3.19
C GLN A 140 13.31 11.19 -4.16
N LYS A 141 12.44 12.17 -4.40
CA LYS A 141 11.50 12.22 -5.51
C LYS A 141 11.90 13.40 -6.39
N ASP A 142 12.23 13.15 -7.65
CA ASP A 142 12.70 14.19 -8.58
C ASP A 142 13.80 15.10 -7.98
N GLY A 143 14.76 14.48 -7.28
CA GLY A 143 15.87 15.18 -6.63
C GLY A 143 15.53 15.86 -5.30
N GLN A 144 14.27 15.93 -4.91
CA GLN A 144 13.83 16.55 -3.65
C GLN A 144 13.68 15.50 -2.53
N TRP A 145 14.17 15.83 -1.35
CA TRP A 145 14.03 14.94 -0.19
C TRP A 145 12.58 14.94 0.32
N THR A 146 12.02 13.73 0.51
CA THR A 146 10.73 13.57 1.17
C THR A 146 10.80 13.92 2.66
N ALA A 147 9.64 14.08 3.30
CA ALA A 147 9.57 14.03 4.75
C ALA A 147 10.14 12.69 5.26
N GLN A 148 10.68 12.71 6.49
CA GLN A 148 11.22 11.50 7.08
C GLN A 148 10.10 10.53 7.48
N GLU A 149 10.32 9.26 7.18
CA GLU A 149 9.49 8.13 7.57
C GLU A 149 10.20 7.28 8.62
N LYS A 150 9.46 6.42 9.30
CA LYS A 150 9.97 5.56 10.36
C LYS A 150 10.02 4.10 9.92
N TYR A 151 11.11 3.43 10.24
CA TYR A 151 11.27 1.99 10.13
C TYR A 151 11.80 1.43 11.45
N THR A 152 11.32 0.27 11.88
CA THR A 152 11.80 -0.37 13.11
C THR A 152 12.26 -1.79 12.78
N THR A 153 13.51 -2.09 13.10
CA THR A 153 14.03 -3.46 13.00
C THR A 153 13.50 -4.31 14.14
N ASP A 154 13.25 -5.59 13.90
CA ASP A 154 12.91 -6.55 14.94
C ASP A 154 14.16 -7.10 15.65
N ASN A 155 13.94 -8.03 16.59
CA ASN A 155 15.05 -8.65 17.34
C ASN A 155 15.69 -9.85 16.65
N GLY A 156 15.18 -10.24 15.47
CA GLY A 156 15.66 -11.36 14.68
C GLY A 156 15.38 -12.75 15.25
N SER A 157 14.80 -12.87 16.43
CA SER A 157 14.52 -14.15 17.09
C SER A 157 13.03 -14.51 17.12
N LYS A 158 12.17 -13.51 17.13
CA LYS A 158 10.70 -13.67 17.08
C LYS A 158 10.13 -12.58 16.20
N PHE A 159 9.33 -12.98 15.25
CA PHE A 159 8.62 -12.06 14.37
C PHE A 159 7.18 -12.53 14.17
N SER A 160 6.33 -11.61 13.79
CA SER A 160 4.98 -11.89 13.31
C SER A 160 4.82 -11.26 11.94
N PHE A 161 4.02 -11.88 11.11
CA PHE A 161 3.71 -11.33 9.80
C PHE A 161 2.24 -11.52 9.46
N ILE A 162 1.76 -10.73 8.54
CA ILE A 162 0.42 -10.83 8.00
C ILE A 162 0.54 -11.57 6.67
N PHE A 163 -0.22 -12.65 6.53
CA PHE A 163 -0.33 -13.38 5.27
C PHE A 163 -1.68 -13.07 4.63
N VAL A 164 -1.63 -12.60 3.42
CA VAL A 164 -2.80 -12.17 2.64
C VAL A 164 -2.69 -12.63 1.19
N GLY A 165 -3.80 -12.58 0.47
CA GLY A 165 -3.83 -12.83 -0.95
C GLY A 165 -5.08 -12.27 -1.58
N ASP A 166 -5.09 -12.25 -2.89
CA ASP A 166 -6.23 -11.96 -3.74
C ASP A 166 -6.97 -10.64 -3.42
N PRO A 167 -6.27 -9.51 -3.27
CA PRO A 167 -6.96 -8.23 -3.15
C PRO A 167 -7.66 -7.84 -4.45
N GLN A 168 -7.18 -8.35 -5.59
CA GLN A 168 -7.78 -8.21 -6.93
C GLN A 168 -8.27 -6.79 -7.19
N ILE A 169 -7.40 -5.80 -6.98
CA ILE A 169 -7.73 -4.37 -7.09
C ILE A 169 -8.17 -4.05 -8.51
N GLY A 170 -9.42 -3.62 -8.67
CA GLY A 170 -10.04 -3.30 -9.95
C GLY A 170 -10.88 -4.43 -10.54
N SER A 171 -10.91 -5.62 -9.93
CA SER A 171 -11.69 -6.75 -10.44
C SER A 171 -13.20 -6.62 -10.18
N SER A 172 -13.58 -5.71 -9.29
CA SER A 172 -15.00 -5.42 -9.04
C SER A 172 -15.69 -4.66 -10.19
N ASN A 173 -14.95 -4.28 -11.24
CA ASN A 173 -15.55 -3.78 -12.47
C ASN A 173 -16.09 -4.95 -13.32
N GLU A 174 -17.39 -5.10 -13.38
CA GLU A 174 -18.05 -6.14 -14.17
C GLU A 174 -18.32 -5.76 -15.63
N LEU A 175 -18.06 -4.52 -16.02
CA LEU A 175 -18.18 -4.11 -17.42
C LEU A 175 -17.10 -4.81 -18.25
N LYS A 176 -17.52 -5.55 -19.26
CA LYS A 176 -16.61 -6.34 -20.09
C LYS A 176 -16.18 -5.59 -21.34
N GLY A 177 -14.88 -5.45 -21.48
CA GLY A 177 -14.18 -5.60 -22.73
C GLY A 177 -14.27 -4.53 -23.79
N ALA A 178 -14.80 -3.34 -23.58
CA ALA A 178 -14.66 -2.26 -24.56
C ALA A 178 -13.84 -1.12 -23.98
N ALA A 179 -12.86 -0.63 -24.75
CA ALA A 179 -12.13 0.59 -24.42
C ALA A 179 -13.02 1.83 -24.59
N THR A 180 -14.11 1.88 -23.80
CA THR A 180 -15.07 2.99 -23.79
C THR A 180 -14.83 3.87 -22.57
N GLU A 181 -15.26 5.12 -22.63
CA GLU A 181 -15.18 6.03 -21.50
C GLU A 181 -15.95 5.46 -20.28
N GLU A 182 -17.10 4.85 -20.51
CA GLU A 182 -17.90 4.19 -19.48
C GLU A 182 -17.10 3.09 -18.76
N PHE A 183 -16.42 2.22 -19.53
CA PHE A 183 -15.56 1.19 -18.96
C PHE A 183 -14.44 1.79 -18.10
N TYR A 184 -13.74 2.81 -18.59
CA TYR A 184 -12.63 3.42 -17.83
C TYR A 184 -13.11 4.15 -16.58
N ASN A 185 -14.28 4.77 -16.61
CA ASN A 185 -14.88 5.41 -15.44
C ASN A 185 -15.25 4.36 -14.39
N ALA A 186 -15.91 3.27 -14.80
CA ALA A 186 -16.24 2.14 -13.92
C ALA A 186 -14.97 1.48 -13.36
N GLN A 187 -13.93 1.29 -14.18
CA GLN A 187 -12.66 0.74 -13.74
C GLN A 187 -11.98 1.63 -12.68
N SER A 188 -12.00 2.94 -12.87
CA SER A 188 -11.44 3.87 -11.90
C SER A 188 -12.18 3.84 -10.57
N ALA A 189 -13.51 3.71 -10.60
CA ALA A 189 -14.34 3.57 -9.42
C ALA A 189 -14.08 2.24 -8.70
N ALA A 190 -13.99 1.14 -9.45
CA ALA A 190 -13.68 -0.18 -8.93
C ALA A 190 -12.31 -0.19 -8.22
N VAL A 191 -11.28 0.34 -8.86
CA VAL A 191 -9.93 0.43 -8.26
C VAL A 191 -9.95 1.21 -6.94
N ALA A 192 -10.63 2.35 -6.88
CA ALA A 192 -10.71 3.15 -5.66
C ALA A 192 -11.46 2.42 -4.53
N ASN A 193 -12.54 1.72 -4.88
CA ASN A 193 -13.34 0.92 -3.96
C ASN A 193 -12.56 -0.27 -3.39
N ASP A 194 -11.96 -1.06 -4.26
CA ASP A 194 -11.20 -2.25 -3.86
C ASP A 194 -9.99 -1.86 -3.02
N ALA A 195 -9.30 -0.77 -3.39
CA ALA A 195 -8.19 -0.22 -2.62
C ALA A 195 -8.63 0.28 -1.23
N PHE A 196 -9.83 0.86 -1.09
CA PHE A 196 -10.39 1.20 0.22
C PHE A 196 -10.61 -0.04 1.08
N ASN A 197 -11.25 -1.06 0.53
CA ASN A 197 -11.53 -2.30 1.23
C ASN A 197 -10.24 -3.01 1.64
N TRP A 198 -9.27 -3.04 0.74
CA TRP A 198 -7.94 -3.60 1.00
C TRP A 198 -7.20 -2.85 2.11
N ASN A 199 -7.18 -1.52 2.05
CA ASN A 199 -6.60 -0.69 3.11
C ASN A 199 -7.26 -0.95 4.47
N THR A 200 -8.58 -1.09 4.50
CA THR A 200 -9.33 -1.40 5.72
C THR A 200 -8.94 -2.77 6.28
N THR A 201 -8.86 -3.78 5.41
CA THR A 201 -8.43 -5.13 5.77
C THR A 201 -7.01 -5.16 6.35
N LEU A 202 -6.07 -4.47 5.70
CA LEU A 202 -4.69 -4.39 6.20
C LEU A 202 -4.60 -3.66 7.54
N ASN A 203 -5.32 -2.57 7.72
CA ASN A 203 -5.33 -1.84 9.00
C ASN A 203 -5.90 -2.70 10.14
N GLN A 204 -7.00 -3.41 9.91
CA GLN A 204 -7.56 -4.34 10.89
C GLN A 204 -6.58 -5.49 11.21
N ALA A 205 -5.90 -6.03 10.21
CA ALA A 205 -4.89 -7.06 10.41
C ALA A 205 -3.70 -6.53 11.23
N MET A 206 -3.24 -5.32 10.95
CA MET A 206 -2.19 -4.66 11.72
C MET A 206 -2.59 -4.45 13.17
N GLU A 207 -3.80 -3.96 13.43
CA GLU A 207 -4.34 -3.81 14.80
C GLU A 207 -4.34 -5.13 15.57
N LYS A 208 -4.72 -6.25 14.92
CA LYS A 208 -4.70 -7.58 15.54
C LYS A 208 -3.30 -8.07 15.92
N THR A 209 -2.27 -7.59 15.26
CA THR A 209 -0.87 -7.84 15.64
C THR A 209 -0.34 -6.85 16.68
N GLY A 210 -1.18 -5.93 17.17
CA GLY A 210 -0.76 -4.81 18.02
C GLY A 210 0.18 -3.84 17.29
N ASN A 211 0.03 -3.70 15.99
CA ASN A 211 0.89 -2.91 15.09
C ASN A 211 2.36 -3.34 15.13
N LYS A 212 2.61 -4.65 15.30
CA LYS A 212 3.96 -5.23 15.44
C LYS A 212 4.30 -6.25 14.36
N ALA A 213 3.49 -6.35 13.30
CA ALA A 213 3.87 -7.20 12.17
C ALA A 213 5.17 -6.68 11.54
N SER A 214 6.12 -7.59 11.35
CA SER A 214 7.42 -7.27 10.75
C SER A 214 7.31 -7.04 9.25
N PHE A 215 6.38 -7.75 8.59
CA PHE A 215 6.10 -7.61 7.15
C PHE A 215 4.71 -8.15 6.79
N VAL A 216 4.30 -7.86 5.58
CA VAL A 216 3.13 -8.45 4.93
C VAL A 216 3.63 -9.37 3.82
N LEU A 217 3.16 -10.60 3.79
CA LEU A 217 3.41 -11.56 2.72
C LEU A 217 2.13 -11.74 1.91
N SER A 218 2.19 -11.47 0.62
CA SER A 218 1.08 -11.66 -0.29
C SER A 218 1.27 -12.93 -1.13
N SER A 219 0.19 -13.70 -1.29
CA SER A 219 0.16 -14.90 -2.15
C SER A 219 -0.16 -14.59 -3.62
N GLY A 220 -0.32 -13.34 -3.98
CA GLY A 220 -0.56 -12.92 -5.36
C GLY A 220 -1.88 -12.22 -5.60
N ASP A 221 -2.28 -12.19 -6.87
CA ASP A 221 -3.51 -11.59 -7.40
C ASP A 221 -3.79 -10.18 -6.86
N GLN A 222 -2.76 -9.30 -7.01
CA GLN A 222 -2.84 -7.93 -6.51
C GLN A 222 -3.80 -7.08 -7.36
N ILE A 223 -3.87 -7.33 -8.67
CA ILE A 223 -4.69 -6.65 -9.68
C ILE A 223 -5.27 -7.64 -10.67
#